data_42f61c42dfdacc08a51f0c49d35cbd57
#
_entry.id   42f61c42dfdacc08a51f0c49d35cbd57
#
_cell.length_a   1.000
_cell.length_b   1.000
_cell.length_c   1.000
_cell.angle_alpha   90.00
_cell.angle_beta   90.00
_cell.angle_gamma   90.00
#
_symmetry.space_group_name_H-M   'P 1'
#
loop_
_entity.id
_entity.type
_entity.pdbx_description
1 polymer ?
#
loop_
_entity_poly.entity_id
_entity_poly.type
_entity_poly.pdbx_seq_one_letter_code
_entity_poly.pdbx_strand_id
1 'polypeptide(L)'
;MNGPAGRKRKTQHTKKDAMKFVAKILTIAAALSSLSMGANQVTVDSSIKPYAPTSGVSGNLNAVGSDTLNNLMTLWAEGFSKKYPSVKVGVEGKGSSTAPPALTAGTAQLAPMSRQMKREEIAAFEAKYGYKPTEIKVALDAVAFFVNKNNPIQALTLAQIDSIFSSTFKRGGSNITDWGDAGVPSMKGKAISIYGLSLIH
;
A
#
# COMPACT_ATOMS: atom_id res chain seq x y z
N MET A 1 70.97 14.20 -36.08
CA MET A 1 70.57 14.70 -34.74
C MET A 1 69.18 15.24 -34.83
N ASN A 2 68.20 14.40 -34.50
CA ASN A 2 66.77 14.79 -34.41
C ASN A 2 66.31 14.61 -32.98
N GLY A 3 66.06 15.74 -32.29
CA GLY A 3 65.67 15.76 -30.86
C GLY A 3 64.18 15.49 -30.60
N PRO A 4 63.78 15.30 -29.33
CA PRO A 4 62.53 14.69 -28.94
C PRO A 4 61.34 15.69 -28.80
N ALA A 5 60.88 16.26 -29.93
CA ALA A 5 59.77 17.22 -29.92
C ALA A 5 58.37 16.58 -30.06
N GLY A 6 58.27 15.31 -30.47
CA GLY A 6 56.98 14.67 -30.78
C GLY A 6 56.19 14.07 -29.56
N ARG A 7 56.85 13.84 -28.43
CA ARG A 7 56.25 13.12 -27.30
C ARG A 7 55.41 13.98 -26.34
N LYS A 8 55.68 15.29 -26.29
CA LYS A 8 54.97 16.20 -25.37
C LYS A 8 53.59 16.64 -25.88
N ARG A 9 53.34 16.61 -27.21
CA ARG A 9 52.03 17.00 -27.78
C ARG A 9 50.92 15.95 -27.58
N LYS A 10 51.26 14.67 -27.62
CA LYS A 10 50.28 13.57 -27.43
C LYS A 10 49.75 13.48 -25.99
N THR A 11 50.57 13.75 -25.00
CA THR A 11 50.17 13.69 -23.59
C THR A 11 49.31 14.86 -23.14
N GLN A 12 49.38 16.02 -23.78
CA GLN A 12 48.51 17.16 -23.48
C GLN A 12 47.11 17.01 -24.08
N HIS A 13 46.98 16.35 -25.24
CA HIS A 13 45.67 16.10 -25.86
C HIS A 13 44.85 15.10 -25.05
N THR A 14 45.45 14.00 -24.60
CA THR A 14 44.80 12.97 -23.77
C THR A 14 44.38 13.51 -22.40
N LYS A 15 45.14 14.46 -21.80
CA LYS A 15 44.71 15.09 -20.53
C LYS A 15 43.50 16.02 -20.69
N LYS A 16 43.44 16.77 -21.81
CA LYS A 16 42.30 17.65 -22.11
C LYS A 16 41.01 16.84 -22.39
N ASP A 17 41.13 15.72 -23.07
CA ASP A 17 39.97 14.85 -23.38
C ASP A 17 39.46 14.11 -22.14
N ALA A 18 40.37 13.63 -21.28
CA ALA A 18 40.05 13.07 -20.00
C ALA A 18 39.34 14.08 -19.06
N MET A 19 39.81 15.34 -19.05
CA MET A 19 39.20 16.39 -18.22
C MET A 19 37.81 16.80 -18.73
N LYS A 20 37.58 16.78 -20.06
CA LYS A 20 36.25 17.01 -20.65
C LYS A 20 35.29 15.85 -20.39
N PHE A 21 35.78 14.61 -20.32
CA PHE A 21 35.01 13.44 -20.01
C PHE A 21 34.59 13.46 -18.54
N VAL A 22 35.47 13.76 -17.62
CA VAL A 22 35.17 13.91 -16.18
C VAL A 22 34.19 15.07 -15.94
N ALA A 23 34.35 16.21 -16.63
CA ALA A 23 33.42 17.33 -16.53
C ALA A 23 32.01 16.97 -17.03
N LYS A 24 31.87 16.17 -18.09
CA LYS A 24 30.58 15.67 -18.58
C LYS A 24 29.94 14.69 -17.62
N ILE A 25 30.68 13.82 -16.95
CA ILE A 25 30.18 12.91 -15.94
C ILE A 25 29.70 13.68 -14.70
N LEU A 26 30.42 14.70 -14.25
CA LEU A 26 29.99 15.55 -13.13
C LEU A 26 28.72 16.36 -13.45
N THR A 27 28.55 16.84 -14.69
CA THR A 27 27.32 17.55 -15.10
C THR A 27 26.12 16.61 -15.19
N ILE A 28 26.30 15.35 -15.60
CA ILE A 28 25.21 14.34 -15.63
C ILE A 28 24.85 13.91 -14.20
N ALA A 29 25.82 13.75 -13.29
CA ALA A 29 25.56 13.43 -11.88
C ALA A 29 24.83 14.59 -11.16
N ALA A 30 25.12 15.85 -11.47
CA ALA A 30 24.41 17.00 -10.92
C ALA A 30 22.98 17.15 -11.47
N ALA A 31 22.72 16.71 -12.71
CA ALA A 31 21.38 16.72 -13.30
C ALA A 31 20.48 15.57 -12.78
N LEU A 32 21.06 14.44 -12.34
CA LEU A 32 20.31 13.34 -11.72
C LEU A 32 19.91 13.60 -10.26
N SER A 33 20.61 14.50 -9.56
CA SER A 33 20.27 14.85 -8.17
C SER A 33 19.10 15.84 -8.04
N SER A 34 18.63 16.44 -9.12
CA SER A 34 17.48 17.35 -9.12
C SER A 34 16.14 16.69 -9.42
N LEU A 35 16.10 15.38 -9.65
CA LEU A 35 14.88 14.58 -9.70
C LEU A 35 14.50 14.02 -8.29
N SER A 36 14.67 14.84 -7.27
CA SER A 36 13.91 14.65 -6.02
C SER A 36 12.47 14.97 -6.34
N MET A 37 11.72 13.97 -6.84
CA MET A 37 10.26 14.02 -6.82
C MET A 37 9.88 14.34 -5.38
N GLY A 38 9.39 15.55 -5.16
CA GLY A 38 8.82 15.96 -3.88
C GLY A 38 7.72 14.98 -3.53
N ALA A 39 8.06 13.94 -2.80
CA ALA A 39 7.06 13.19 -2.08
C ALA A 39 6.34 14.23 -1.21
N ASN A 40 5.05 14.46 -1.47
CA ASN A 40 4.22 15.27 -0.58
C ASN A 40 4.41 14.70 0.82
N GLN A 41 5.25 15.36 1.61
CA GLN A 41 5.42 14.99 3.02
C GLN A 41 4.06 15.22 3.68
N VAL A 42 3.41 14.12 4.05
CA VAL A 42 2.21 14.20 4.87
C VAL A 42 2.60 14.84 6.19
N THR A 43 2.13 16.07 6.41
CA THR A 43 2.37 16.79 7.66
C THR A 43 1.35 16.30 8.68
N VAL A 44 1.84 15.88 9.83
CA VAL A 44 0.97 15.52 10.96
C VAL A 44 0.31 16.81 11.47
N ASP A 45 -0.98 16.75 11.80
CA ASP A 45 -1.71 17.87 12.41
C ASP A 45 -0.96 18.36 13.65
N SER A 46 -0.66 19.64 13.70
CA SER A 46 0.09 20.27 14.80
C SER A 46 -0.62 20.23 16.16
N SER A 47 -1.92 19.99 16.18
CA SER A 47 -2.69 19.78 17.41
C SER A 47 -2.43 18.42 18.06
N ILE A 48 -1.90 17.44 17.30
CA ILE A 48 -1.55 16.12 17.82
C ILE A 48 -0.22 16.20 18.55
N LYS A 49 -0.26 16.07 19.87
CA LYS A 49 0.95 16.08 20.69
C LYS A 49 1.82 14.84 20.39
N PRO A 50 3.15 15.01 20.37
CA PRO A 50 4.06 13.87 20.25
C PRO A 50 3.80 12.84 21.34
N TYR A 51 3.82 11.56 20.96
CA TYR A 51 3.67 10.47 21.93
C TYR A 51 4.91 10.37 22.83
N ALA A 52 4.70 10.43 24.15
CA ALA A 52 5.73 10.23 25.14
C ALA A 52 5.69 8.80 25.70
N PRO A 53 6.77 7.99 25.52
CA PRO A 53 6.81 6.65 26.08
C PRO A 53 6.81 6.67 27.60
N THR A 54 6.15 5.68 28.22
CA THR A 54 6.21 5.39 29.65
C THR A 54 7.21 4.28 29.93
N SER A 55 7.84 4.31 31.12
CA SER A 55 8.76 3.25 31.54
C SER A 55 8.03 1.98 32.00
N GLY A 56 8.74 0.83 32.00
CA GLY A 56 8.22 -0.43 32.57
C GLY A 56 7.28 -1.22 31.65
N VAL A 57 7.15 -0.84 30.39
CA VAL A 57 6.32 -1.57 29.42
C VAL A 57 7.12 -2.70 28.76
N SER A 58 6.64 -3.93 28.92
CA SER A 58 7.24 -5.13 28.34
C SER A 58 6.20 -6.21 28.10
N GLY A 59 6.51 -7.22 27.28
CA GLY A 59 5.64 -8.36 27.02
C GLY A 59 5.47 -8.65 25.54
N ASN A 60 4.43 -9.42 25.21
CA ASN A 60 4.10 -9.80 23.83
C ASN A 60 2.74 -9.21 23.44
N LEU A 61 2.68 -8.66 22.23
CA LEU A 61 1.44 -8.24 21.56
C LEU A 61 1.32 -8.97 20.23
N ASN A 62 0.20 -9.63 20.03
CA ASN A 62 -0.12 -10.31 18.77
C ASN A 62 -1.28 -9.60 18.09
N ALA A 63 -1.12 -9.31 16.81
CA ALA A 63 -2.12 -8.77 15.91
C ALA A 63 -2.41 -9.81 14.82
N VAL A 64 -3.64 -10.33 14.80
CA VAL A 64 -4.06 -11.34 13.81
C VAL A 64 -5.30 -10.86 13.10
N GLY A 65 -5.28 -10.85 11.76
CA GLY A 65 -6.49 -10.46 11.02
C GLY A 65 -6.26 -10.07 9.57
N SER A 66 -6.73 -8.91 9.19
CA SER A 66 -6.83 -8.43 7.81
C SER A 66 -5.49 -8.34 7.07
N ASP A 67 -5.45 -8.92 5.86
CA ASP A 67 -4.34 -8.72 4.91
C ASP A 67 -4.26 -7.26 4.45
N THR A 68 -5.39 -6.59 4.28
CA THR A 68 -5.45 -5.16 3.90
C THR A 68 -4.70 -4.28 4.90
N LEU A 69 -4.84 -4.55 6.20
CA LEU A 69 -4.18 -3.78 7.26
C LEU A 69 -2.77 -4.29 7.59
N ASN A 70 -2.33 -5.41 7.03
CA ASN A 70 -1.09 -6.07 7.43
C ASN A 70 0.14 -5.16 7.33
N ASN A 71 0.30 -4.44 6.22
CA ASN A 71 1.41 -3.51 6.03
C ASN A 71 1.38 -2.34 7.02
N LEU A 72 0.19 -1.76 7.26
CA LEU A 72 0.02 -0.67 8.22
C LEU A 72 0.34 -1.15 9.65
N MET A 73 -0.15 -2.32 10.03
CA MET A 73 0.13 -2.95 11.33
C MET A 73 1.63 -3.23 11.51
N THR A 74 2.32 -3.68 10.46
CA THR A 74 3.77 -3.92 10.49
C THR A 74 4.53 -2.63 10.74
N LEU A 75 4.21 -1.54 10.03
CA LEU A 75 4.83 -0.23 10.24
C LEU A 75 4.59 0.32 11.66
N TRP A 76 3.38 0.11 12.19
CA TRP A 76 3.08 0.49 13.58
C TRP A 76 3.83 -0.37 14.60
N ALA A 77 3.93 -1.68 14.36
CA ALA A 77 4.70 -2.59 15.20
C ALA A 77 6.18 -2.19 15.26
N GLU A 78 6.77 -1.85 14.12
CA GLU A 78 8.15 -1.33 14.06
C GLU A 78 8.30 -0.02 14.82
N GLY A 79 7.39 0.93 14.61
CA GLY A 79 7.38 2.21 15.32
C GLY A 79 7.19 2.06 16.82
N PHE A 80 6.34 1.13 17.24
CA PHE A 80 6.08 0.81 18.64
C PHE A 80 7.30 0.14 19.30
N SER A 81 7.90 -0.85 18.63
CA SER A 81 9.09 -1.55 19.16
C SER A 81 10.31 -0.62 19.32
N LYS A 82 10.43 0.42 18.49
CA LYS A 82 11.46 1.46 18.68
C LYS A 82 11.26 2.25 19.98
N LYS A 83 10.02 2.44 20.42
CA LYS A 83 9.68 3.14 21.66
C LYS A 83 9.68 2.21 22.88
N TYR A 84 9.40 0.93 22.67
CA TYR A 84 9.31 -0.10 23.69
C TYR A 84 10.09 -1.36 23.28
N PRO A 85 11.43 -1.35 23.38
CA PRO A 85 12.28 -2.46 22.92
C PRO A 85 12.02 -3.79 23.64
N SER A 86 11.44 -3.73 24.85
CA SER A 86 11.08 -4.91 25.65
C SER A 86 9.71 -5.50 25.27
N VAL A 87 9.01 -4.92 24.29
CA VAL A 87 7.74 -5.47 23.78
C VAL A 87 8.00 -6.17 22.44
N LYS A 88 7.59 -7.42 22.34
CA LYS A 88 7.59 -8.18 21.09
C LYS A 88 6.23 -8.07 20.42
N VAL A 89 6.19 -7.58 19.20
CA VAL A 89 4.95 -7.45 18.43
C VAL A 89 4.95 -8.43 17.27
N GLY A 90 4.00 -9.37 17.28
CA GLY A 90 3.71 -10.28 16.18
C GLY A 90 2.57 -9.73 15.31
N VAL A 91 2.70 -9.78 13.98
CA VAL A 91 1.65 -9.37 13.04
C VAL A 91 1.41 -10.49 12.05
N GLU A 92 0.16 -10.93 11.91
CA GLU A 92 -0.24 -12.00 10.98
C GLU A 92 -1.45 -11.55 10.14
N GLY A 93 -1.27 -11.45 8.83
CA GLY A 93 -2.34 -11.26 7.86
C GLY A 93 -2.89 -12.62 7.41
N LYS A 94 -4.13 -12.93 7.81
CA LYS A 94 -4.83 -14.18 7.51
C LYS A 94 -6.32 -13.95 7.18
N GLY A 95 -6.66 -12.73 6.78
CA GLY A 95 -8.04 -12.33 6.52
C GLY A 95 -8.78 -11.86 7.77
N SER A 96 -9.71 -10.90 7.59
CA SER A 96 -10.48 -10.30 8.68
C SER A 96 -11.33 -11.31 9.47
N SER A 97 -11.66 -12.46 8.90
CA SER A 97 -12.44 -13.52 9.58
C SER A 97 -11.65 -14.25 10.67
N THR A 98 -10.33 -14.20 10.65
CA THR A 98 -9.47 -14.83 11.67
C THR A 98 -9.30 -13.97 12.93
N ALA A 99 -9.57 -12.66 12.81
CA ALA A 99 -9.38 -11.69 13.88
C ALA A 99 -10.31 -11.92 15.09
N PRO A 100 -11.66 -12.03 14.95
CA PRO A 100 -12.55 -12.22 16.07
C PRO A 100 -12.30 -13.51 16.86
N PRO A 101 -12.08 -14.68 16.22
CA PRO A 101 -11.74 -15.90 16.95
C PRO A 101 -10.44 -15.77 17.73
N ALA A 102 -9.39 -15.20 17.15
CA ALA A 102 -8.09 -15.03 17.80
C ALA A 102 -8.20 -14.08 19.01
N LEU A 103 -8.94 -12.97 18.87
CA LEU A 103 -9.20 -12.03 19.96
C LEU A 103 -10.01 -12.70 21.08
N THR A 104 -11.06 -13.43 20.74
CA THR A 104 -11.91 -14.16 21.70
C THR A 104 -11.13 -15.29 22.37
N ALA A 105 -10.28 -16.02 21.65
CA ALA A 105 -9.43 -17.04 22.24
C ALA A 105 -8.38 -16.45 23.20
N GLY A 106 -7.98 -15.18 23.02
CA GLY A 106 -6.91 -14.51 23.76
C GLY A 106 -5.52 -14.74 23.16
N THR A 107 -5.45 -15.36 21.98
CA THR A 107 -4.19 -15.58 21.24
C THR A 107 -3.70 -14.30 20.53
N ALA A 108 -4.59 -13.35 20.30
CA ALA A 108 -4.27 -12.01 19.83
C ALA A 108 -4.88 -10.95 20.76
N GLN A 109 -4.19 -9.84 20.95
CA GLN A 109 -4.64 -8.65 21.70
C GLN A 109 -5.16 -7.57 20.78
N LEU A 110 -4.77 -7.60 19.51
CA LEU A 110 -5.19 -6.69 18.45
C LEU A 110 -5.83 -7.51 17.32
N ALA A 111 -6.94 -7.04 16.82
CA ALA A 111 -7.72 -7.68 15.76
C ALA A 111 -7.91 -6.70 14.58
N PRO A 112 -6.89 -6.51 13.73
CA PRO A 112 -7.01 -5.66 12.57
C PRO A 112 -8.04 -6.22 11.60
N MET A 113 -9.01 -5.41 11.19
CA MET A 113 -10.09 -5.81 10.31
C MET A 113 -10.39 -4.74 9.27
N SER A 114 -10.66 -5.14 8.04
CA SER A 114 -11.13 -4.26 6.95
C SER A 114 -12.66 -4.18 6.89
N ARG A 115 -13.35 -4.73 7.87
CA ARG A 115 -14.80 -4.67 8.08
C ARG A 115 -15.10 -4.55 9.57
N GLN A 116 -16.31 -4.17 9.89
CA GLN A 116 -16.80 -4.27 11.29
C GLN A 116 -16.97 -5.74 11.72
N MET A 117 -16.83 -5.99 13.00
CA MET A 117 -17.19 -7.27 13.58
C MET A 117 -18.69 -7.52 13.40
N LYS A 118 -19.05 -8.75 13.10
CA LYS A 118 -20.44 -9.19 13.02
C LYS A 118 -21.05 -9.28 14.42
N ARG A 119 -22.38 -9.26 14.49
CA ARG A 119 -23.10 -9.32 15.77
C ARG A 119 -22.76 -10.57 16.58
N GLU A 120 -22.67 -11.72 15.89
CA GLU A 120 -22.30 -13.00 16.50
C GLU A 120 -20.87 -13.03 17.02
N GLU A 121 -19.94 -12.36 16.31
CA GLU A 121 -18.53 -12.22 16.72
C GLU A 121 -18.40 -11.36 17.98
N ILE A 122 -19.14 -10.25 18.04
CA ILE A 122 -19.20 -9.38 19.23
C ILE A 122 -19.82 -10.13 20.41
N ALA A 123 -20.94 -10.85 20.19
CA ALA A 123 -21.61 -11.60 21.24
C ALA A 123 -20.73 -12.70 21.82
N ALA A 124 -19.95 -13.41 20.98
CA ALA A 124 -19.00 -14.41 21.42
C ALA A 124 -17.89 -13.85 22.31
N PHE A 125 -17.38 -12.68 21.95
CA PHE A 125 -16.38 -11.98 22.77
C PHE A 125 -16.99 -11.52 24.11
N GLU A 126 -18.15 -10.87 24.06
CA GLU A 126 -18.87 -10.38 25.25
C GLU A 126 -19.23 -11.49 26.21
N ALA A 127 -19.68 -12.66 25.70
CA ALA A 127 -19.97 -13.83 26.50
C ALA A 127 -18.74 -14.35 27.27
N LYS A 128 -17.53 -14.21 26.70
CA LYS A 128 -16.29 -14.67 27.35
C LYS A 128 -15.74 -13.66 28.34
N TYR A 129 -15.76 -12.38 28.01
CA TYR A 129 -15.05 -11.36 28.77
C TYR A 129 -15.97 -10.45 29.59
N GLY A 130 -17.28 -10.49 29.39
CA GLY A 130 -18.25 -9.66 30.10
C GLY A 130 -18.36 -8.22 29.63
N TYR A 131 -17.65 -7.87 28.53
CA TYR A 131 -17.68 -6.54 27.92
C TYR A 131 -17.48 -6.64 26.40
N LYS A 132 -17.87 -5.62 25.65
CA LYS A 132 -17.73 -5.58 24.20
C LYS A 132 -16.31 -5.23 23.78
N PRO A 133 -15.82 -5.75 22.63
CA PRO A 133 -14.53 -5.35 22.10
C PRO A 133 -14.56 -3.86 21.72
N THR A 134 -13.44 -3.17 21.94
CA THR A 134 -13.31 -1.74 21.56
C THR A 134 -12.96 -1.63 20.09
N GLU A 135 -13.79 -0.94 19.31
CA GLU A 135 -13.49 -0.59 17.91
C GLU A 135 -12.71 0.71 17.83
N ILE A 136 -11.59 0.69 17.10
CA ILE A 136 -10.80 1.88 16.79
C ILE A 136 -10.71 2.00 15.27
N LYS A 137 -11.36 3.01 14.69
CA LYS A 137 -11.30 3.30 13.25
C LYS A 137 -9.99 4.00 12.93
N VAL A 138 -9.18 3.40 12.05
CA VAL A 138 -7.81 3.84 11.80
C VAL A 138 -7.59 4.39 10.40
N ALA A 139 -8.38 3.95 9.42
CA ALA A 139 -8.26 4.35 8.02
C ALA A 139 -9.57 4.07 7.27
N LEU A 140 -9.69 4.66 6.09
CA LEU A 140 -10.69 4.28 5.08
C LEU A 140 -10.02 3.37 4.07
N ASP A 141 -10.70 2.28 3.71
CA ASP A 141 -10.30 1.37 2.64
C ASP A 141 -11.19 1.59 1.42
N ALA A 142 -10.65 1.35 0.22
CA ALA A 142 -11.37 1.49 -1.02
C ALA A 142 -10.98 0.39 -2.01
N VAL A 143 -11.98 -0.13 -2.71
CA VAL A 143 -11.75 -1.00 -3.87
C VAL A 143 -11.59 -0.13 -5.11
N ALA A 144 -10.48 -0.30 -5.82
CA ALA A 144 -10.19 0.42 -7.06
C ALA A 144 -10.35 -0.50 -8.27
N PHE A 145 -10.91 0.05 -9.34
CA PHE A 145 -11.01 -0.62 -10.62
C PHE A 145 -10.00 -0.03 -11.58
N PHE A 146 -9.09 -0.85 -12.06
CA PHE A 146 -8.05 -0.45 -13.00
C PHE A 146 -8.41 -0.92 -14.40
N VAL A 147 -8.19 -0.06 -15.38
CA VAL A 147 -8.32 -0.37 -16.80
C VAL A 147 -7.02 -0.05 -17.52
N ASN A 148 -6.83 -0.60 -18.74
CA ASN A 148 -5.69 -0.24 -19.55
C ASN A 148 -5.65 1.27 -19.79
N LYS A 149 -4.47 1.89 -19.77
CA LYS A 149 -4.26 3.33 -19.96
C LYS A 149 -4.84 3.89 -21.28
N ASN A 150 -4.98 3.03 -22.30
CA ASN A 150 -5.54 3.38 -23.59
C ASN A 150 -7.08 3.21 -23.65
N ASN A 151 -7.72 2.73 -22.58
CA ASN A 151 -9.18 2.65 -22.50
C ASN A 151 -9.72 4.03 -22.19
N PRO A 152 -10.61 4.61 -23.04
CA PRO A 152 -11.10 5.96 -22.86
C PRO A 152 -12.19 6.10 -21.78
N ILE A 153 -12.56 5.03 -21.08
CA ILE A 153 -13.57 5.08 -20.04
C ILE A 153 -13.16 6.03 -18.92
N GLN A 154 -14.06 6.88 -18.47
CA GLN A 154 -13.80 7.86 -17.41
C GLN A 154 -14.45 7.48 -16.08
N ALA A 155 -15.57 6.78 -16.12
CA ALA A 155 -16.30 6.38 -14.94
C ALA A 155 -17.21 5.18 -15.22
N LEU A 156 -17.54 4.44 -14.17
CA LEU A 156 -18.57 3.41 -14.15
C LEU A 156 -19.50 3.69 -12.98
N THR A 157 -20.80 3.54 -13.21
CA THR A 157 -21.78 3.54 -12.13
C THR A 157 -21.70 2.24 -11.34
N LEU A 158 -22.19 2.24 -10.10
CA LEU A 158 -22.26 1.00 -9.30
C LEU A 158 -23.14 -0.07 -9.96
N ALA A 159 -24.17 0.32 -10.72
CA ALA A 159 -25.00 -0.62 -11.48
C ALA A 159 -24.22 -1.26 -12.64
N GLN A 160 -23.40 -0.48 -13.37
CA GLN A 160 -22.52 -1.01 -14.41
C GLN A 160 -21.45 -1.94 -13.83
N ILE A 161 -20.85 -1.58 -12.69
CA ILE A 161 -19.90 -2.45 -11.99
C ILE A 161 -20.57 -3.78 -11.60
N ASP A 162 -21.77 -3.73 -11.01
CA ASP A 162 -22.53 -4.93 -10.68
C ASP A 162 -22.85 -5.76 -11.93
N SER A 163 -23.21 -5.11 -13.04
CA SER A 163 -23.50 -5.76 -14.33
C SER A 163 -22.26 -6.41 -14.98
N ILE A 164 -21.05 -5.92 -14.71
CA ILE A 164 -19.80 -6.47 -15.21
C ILE A 164 -19.29 -7.61 -14.34
N PHE A 165 -19.32 -7.45 -13.02
CA PHE A 165 -18.62 -8.33 -12.07
C PHE A 165 -19.53 -9.33 -11.35
N SER A 166 -20.85 -9.10 -11.30
CA SER A 166 -21.80 -9.94 -10.57
C SER A 166 -22.58 -10.84 -11.50
N SER A 167 -22.98 -12.00 -11.00
CA SER A 167 -23.94 -12.89 -11.66
C SER A 167 -25.39 -12.66 -11.19
N THR A 168 -25.58 -11.86 -10.16
CA THR A 168 -26.89 -11.68 -9.49
C THR A 168 -27.57 -10.34 -9.84
N PHE A 169 -26.85 -9.39 -10.38
CA PHE A 169 -27.29 -8.05 -10.81
C PHE A 169 -28.23 -7.35 -9.80
N LYS A 170 -27.88 -7.41 -8.52
CA LYS A 170 -28.72 -6.89 -7.41
C LYS A 170 -28.93 -5.38 -7.45
N ARG A 171 -28.13 -4.65 -8.23
CA ARG A 171 -28.27 -3.19 -8.42
C ARG A 171 -29.08 -2.83 -9.68
N GLY A 172 -29.72 -3.81 -10.30
CA GLY A 172 -30.44 -3.67 -11.55
C GLY A 172 -29.52 -3.78 -12.77
N GLY A 173 -30.09 -4.07 -13.92
CA GLY A 173 -29.39 -4.22 -15.19
C GLY A 173 -29.24 -5.68 -15.61
N SER A 174 -28.38 -5.89 -16.62
CA SER A 174 -28.07 -7.20 -17.21
C SER A 174 -26.57 -7.32 -17.40
N ASN A 175 -26.10 -8.52 -17.70
CA ASN A 175 -24.68 -8.78 -17.89
C ASN A 175 -24.07 -7.89 -18.99
N ILE A 176 -23.03 -7.14 -18.65
CA ILE A 176 -22.23 -6.33 -19.56
C ILE A 176 -20.91 -7.05 -19.80
N THR A 177 -20.67 -7.49 -21.05
CA THR A 177 -19.46 -8.20 -21.45
C THR A 177 -18.64 -7.47 -22.50
N ASP A 178 -19.11 -6.32 -22.97
CA ASP A 178 -18.54 -5.52 -24.05
C ASP A 178 -18.32 -4.08 -23.60
N TRP A 179 -17.21 -3.46 -23.99
CA TRP A 179 -16.90 -2.08 -23.61
C TRP A 179 -17.86 -1.05 -24.21
N GLY A 180 -18.46 -1.33 -25.39
CA GLY A 180 -19.48 -0.46 -25.96
C GLY A 180 -20.72 -0.38 -25.07
N ASP A 181 -21.17 -1.52 -24.55
CA ASP A 181 -22.31 -1.61 -23.63
C ASP A 181 -21.98 -1.03 -22.23
N ALA A 182 -20.70 -1.03 -21.86
CA ALA A 182 -20.22 -0.34 -20.66
C ALA A 182 -20.16 1.19 -20.79
N GLY A 183 -20.51 1.76 -21.95
CA GLY A 183 -20.53 3.21 -22.19
C GLY A 183 -19.31 3.72 -22.98
N VAL A 184 -18.58 2.86 -23.69
CA VAL A 184 -17.45 3.22 -24.54
C VAL A 184 -17.75 2.86 -26.02
N PRO A 185 -18.52 3.67 -26.76
CA PRO A 185 -18.98 3.33 -28.12
C PRO A 185 -17.84 3.03 -29.10
N SER A 186 -16.68 3.68 -28.94
CA SER A 186 -15.48 3.45 -29.75
C SER A 186 -14.85 2.06 -29.57
N MET A 187 -15.25 1.33 -28.52
CA MET A 187 -14.79 0.00 -28.21
C MET A 187 -15.91 -1.05 -28.33
N LYS A 188 -16.97 -0.77 -29.07
CA LYS A 188 -18.04 -1.73 -29.35
C LYS A 188 -17.49 -2.98 -30.02
N GLY A 189 -17.92 -4.17 -29.57
CA GLY A 189 -17.41 -5.46 -30.00
C GLY A 189 -16.10 -5.90 -29.32
N LYS A 190 -15.54 -5.07 -28.42
CA LYS A 190 -14.37 -5.46 -27.65
C LYS A 190 -14.80 -6.00 -26.29
N ALA A 191 -14.54 -7.28 -26.07
CA ALA A 191 -14.89 -7.98 -24.83
C ALA A 191 -14.18 -7.37 -23.61
N ILE A 192 -14.88 -7.38 -22.49
CA ILE A 192 -14.31 -7.06 -21.16
C ILE A 192 -13.70 -8.33 -20.59
N SER A 193 -12.40 -8.31 -20.34
CA SER A 193 -11.71 -9.36 -19.56
C SER A 193 -11.65 -8.93 -18.10
N ILE A 194 -12.25 -9.74 -17.22
CA ILE A 194 -12.33 -9.48 -15.79
C ILE A 194 -11.18 -10.16 -15.08
N TYR A 195 -10.45 -9.40 -14.26
CA TYR A 195 -9.41 -9.90 -13.37
C TYR A 195 -9.74 -9.45 -11.96
N GLY A 196 -9.57 -10.35 -11.00
CA GLY A 196 -9.76 -10.06 -9.59
C GLY A 196 -8.64 -10.65 -8.76
N LEU A 197 -8.21 -9.92 -7.73
CA LEU A 197 -7.35 -10.47 -6.70
C LEU A 197 -8.26 -10.99 -5.59
N SER A 198 -8.24 -12.31 -5.35
CA SER A 198 -8.89 -12.88 -4.18
C SER A 198 -7.96 -12.72 -2.98
N LEU A 199 -8.37 -11.90 -2.03
CA LEU A 199 -7.74 -11.77 -0.71
C LEU A 199 -8.44 -12.66 0.34
N ILE A 200 -9.39 -13.48 -0.09
CA ILE A 200 -10.15 -14.38 0.78
C ILE A 200 -9.71 -15.81 0.46
N HIS A 201 -9.05 -16.40 1.40
CA HIS A 201 -8.75 -17.83 1.47
C HIS A 201 -9.66 -18.49 2.51
#